data_9ed31560f84188d8c4550e114fc5f3d3
#
_entry.id   9ed31560f84188d8c4550e114fc5f3d3
#
_cell.length_a   1.000
_cell.length_b   1.000
_cell.length_c   1.000
_cell.angle_alpha   90.00
_cell.angle_beta   90.00
_cell.angle_gamma   90.00
#
_symmetry.space_group_name_H-M   'P 1'
#
loop_
_entity.id
_entity.type
_entity.pdbx_description
1 polymer ?
#
loop_
_entity_poly.entity_id
_entity_poly.type
_entity_poly.pdbx_seq_one_letter_code
_entity_poly.pdbx_strand_id
1 'polypeptide(L)'
;MMEVTLSKASPQTVCGNTLKIPRGYHRAQPGLQNRNGDIHNRSLSAWTWTINHEENRIPKTITEAVCSFTYCINPKTNPDQIELDEKLISVPIHQTVLVLNLVKPLNCYQASFISISVGCICVKRRIS
;
A
#
# COMPACT_ATOMS: atom_id res chain seq x y z
N MET A 1 21.97 -0.19 -0.94
CA MET A 1 21.33 0.16 0.31
C MET A 1 21.64 1.59 0.69
N MET A 2 20.69 2.25 1.31
CA MET A 2 20.90 3.55 1.91
C MET A 2 20.88 3.41 3.42
N GLU A 3 21.58 4.29 4.10
CA GLU A 3 21.51 4.36 5.55
C GLU A 3 20.82 5.64 5.96
N VAL A 4 19.91 5.54 6.93
CA VAL A 4 19.20 6.68 7.48
C VAL A 4 19.45 6.76 8.96
N THR A 5 19.82 7.95 9.40
CA THR A 5 20.01 8.23 10.83
C THR A 5 18.89 9.15 11.29
N LEU A 6 18.11 8.68 12.27
CA LEU A 6 17.03 9.48 12.84
C LEU A 6 17.52 10.15 14.11
N SER A 7 18.36 11.17 13.96
CA SER A 7 19.02 11.79 15.08
C SER A 7 18.23 12.90 15.74
N LYS A 8 17.18 13.39 15.12
CA LYS A 8 16.51 14.58 15.59
C LYS A 8 15.05 14.45 15.91
N ALA A 9 14.52 13.27 15.87
CA ALA A 9 13.18 13.10 16.36
C ALA A 9 13.23 13.37 17.86
N SER A 10 12.50 14.36 18.32
CA SER A 10 12.38 14.64 19.75
C SER A 10 12.19 13.32 20.48
N PRO A 11 12.17 13.11 21.68
CA PRO A 11 12.69 12.06 22.56
C PRO A 11 12.77 10.64 21.98
N GLN A 12 12.35 10.43 20.75
CA GLN A 12 12.25 9.09 20.19
C GLN A 12 13.46 8.78 19.35
N THR A 13 14.20 7.75 19.76
CA THR A 13 15.38 7.31 19.05
C THR A 13 15.11 5.98 18.38
N VAL A 14 15.92 5.67 17.38
CA VAL A 14 15.89 4.38 16.73
C VAL A 14 16.53 3.35 17.66
N CYS A 15 15.97 2.13 17.67
CA CYS A 15 16.54 1.01 18.43
C CYS A 15 17.79 0.49 17.70
N GLY A 16 18.82 1.27 17.68
CA GLY A 16 20.04 1.03 16.92
C GLY A 16 20.51 2.33 16.34
N ASN A 17 21.69 2.36 15.77
CA ASN A 17 22.29 3.62 15.34
C ASN A 17 21.90 4.03 13.92
N THR A 18 21.68 3.07 13.04
CA THR A 18 21.34 3.35 11.64
C THR A 18 20.34 2.33 11.11
N LEU A 19 19.62 2.77 10.08
CA LEU A 19 18.74 1.90 9.33
C LEU A 19 19.34 1.67 7.95
N LYS A 20 19.30 0.42 7.50
CA LYS A 20 19.70 0.08 6.14
C LYS A 20 18.43 -0.12 5.32
N ILE A 21 18.31 0.67 4.27
CA ILE A 21 17.15 0.65 3.41
C ILE A 21 17.49 -0.11 2.13
N PRO A 22 16.76 -1.19 1.81
CA PRO A 22 17.01 -1.94 0.59
C PRO A 22 16.68 -1.11 -0.64
N ARG A 23 17.30 -1.45 -1.76
CA ARG A 23 16.96 -0.84 -3.04
C ARG A 23 15.53 -1.17 -3.39
N GLY A 24 14.86 -0.23 -4.00
CA GLY A 24 13.48 -0.42 -4.44
C GLY A 24 12.44 -0.17 -3.38
N TYR A 25 12.86 0.22 -2.17
CA TYR A 25 11.91 0.62 -1.17
C TYR A 25 11.21 1.91 -1.59
N HIS A 26 9.95 2.04 -1.21
CA HIS A 26 9.16 3.23 -1.48
C HIS A 26 8.63 3.81 -0.19
N ARG A 27 8.70 5.13 -0.11
CA ARG A 27 8.15 5.84 1.04
C ARG A 27 6.63 5.88 0.93
N ALA A 28 5.93 5.54 2.02
CA ALA A 28 4.49 5.68 2.06
C ALA A 28 4.12 7.16 1.98
N GLN A 29 3.19 7.50 1.08
CA GLN A 29 2.76 8.88 0.88
C GLN A 29 1.26 8.99 1.12
N PRO A 30 0.85 9.72 2.16
CA PRO A 30 -0.57 9.98 2.38
C PRO A 30 -1.18 10.76 1.21
N GLY A 31 -2.42 10.44 0.88
CA GLY A 31 -3.13 11.15 -0.17
C GLY A 31 -2.73 10.80 -1.58
N LEU A 32 -1.98 9.71 -1.77
CA LEU A 32 -1.58 9.27 -3.10
C LEU A 32 -2.77 9.04 -4.02
N GLN A 33 -3.89 8.61 -3.46
CA GLN A 33 -5.11 8.35 -4.21
C GLN A 33 -5.65 9.59 -4.94
N ASN A 34 -5.30 10.79 -4.48
CA ASN A 34 -5.77 12.02 -5.10
C ASN A 34 -4.91 12.47 -6.28
N ARG A 35 -3.72 11.90 -6.44
CA ARG A 35 -2.78 12.32 -7.48
C ARG A 35 -3.12 11.78 -8.86
N ASN A 36 -3.82 10.65 -8.90
CA ASN A 36 -4.11 9.95 -10.13
C ASN A 36 -5.54 10.17 -10.60
N GLY A 37 -6.22 11.21 -10.08
CA GLY A 37 -7.63 11.41 -10.36
C GLY A 37 -8.42 10.22 -9.86
N ASP A 38 -9.48 9.90 -10.53
CA ASP A 38 -10.34 8.79 -10.12
C ASP A 38 -9.96 7.45 -10.74
N ILE A 39 -8.67 7.22 -10.93
CA ILE A 39 -8.21 6.02 -11.62
C ILE A 39 -8.70 4.74 -10.93
N HIS A 40 -8.83 4.76 -9.60
CA HIS A 40 -9.33 3.61 -8.86
C HIS A 40 -10.78 3.26 -9.22
N ASN A 41 -11.60 4.25 -9.60
CA ASN A 41 -12.98 4.04 -10.04
C ASN A 41 -13.09 3.79 -11.54
N ARG A 42 -12.11 4.22 -12.31
CA ARG A 42 -12.14 4.14 -13.78
C ARG A 42 -11.41 2.92 -14.30
N SER A 43 -10.72 2.18 -13.45
CA SER A 43 -10.00 0.97 -13.81
C SER A 43 -10.96 -0.19 -14.01
N LEU A 44 -10.66 -1.06 -14.97
CA LEU A 44 -11.38 -2.32 -15.12
C LEU A 44 -11.15 -3.26 -13.94
N SER A 45 -10.04 -3.06 -13.25
CA SER A 45 -9.74 -3.71 -11.97
C SER A 45 -9.92 -2.69 -10.85
N ALA A 46 -11.11 -2.15 -10.72
CA ALA A 46 -11.40 -1.06 -9.77
C ALA A 46 -11.11 -1.45 -8.34
N TRP A 47 -10.77 -0.45 -7.52
CA TRP A 47 -10.51 -0.68 -6.10
C TRP A 47 -11.01 0.49 -5.27
N THR A 48 -11.17 0.23 -3.98
CA THR A 48 -11.44 1.25 -2.99
C THR A 48 -10.23 1.41 -2.08
N TRP A 49 -10.22 2.48 -1.31
CA TRP A 49 -9.13 2.74 -0.37
C TRP A 49 -9.58 2.39 1.05
N THR A 50 -8.70 1.74 1.78
CA THR A 50 -8.88 1.49 3.20
C THR A 50 -7.72 2.09 3.97
N ILE A 51 -7.96 2.39 5.24
CA ILE A 51 -6.96 3.02 6.10
C ILE A 51 -6.42 1.99 7.07
N ASN A 52 -5.10 1.84 7.07
CA ASN A 52 -4.36 1.04 8.04
C ASN A 52 -3.78 2.01 9.05
N HIS A 53 -4.29 1.99 10.27
CA HIS A 53 -3.88 2.92 11.32
C HIS A 53 -3.25 2.19 12.49
N GLU A 54 -2.06 2.65 12.91
CA GLU A 54 -1.35 2.12 14.06
C GLU A 54 -0.75 3.27 14.88
N GLU A 55 -1.14 3.37 16.15
CA GLU A 55 -0.70 4.48 17.01
C GLU A 55 0.79 4.49 17.25
N ASN A 56 1.41 3.31 17.34
CA ASN A 56 2.81 3.18 17.70
C ASN A 56 3.70 2.97 16.49
N ARG A 57 3.28 3.50 15.35
CA ARG A 57 4.01 3.34 14.10
C ARG A 57 4.20 4.68 13.41
N ILE A 58 5.27 4.79 12.66
CA ILE A 58 5.52 5.92 11.74
C ILE A 58 5.66 5.36 10.33
N PRO A 59 4.82 5.77 9.36
CA PRO A 59 3.67 6.65 9.52
C PRO A 59 2.53 5.94 10.25
N LYS A 60 1.74 6.70 10.99
CA LYS A 60 0.60 6.12 11.72
C LYS A 60 -0.48 5.63 10.80
N THR A 61 -0.67 6.30 9.68
CA THR A 61 -1.75 6.00 8.76
C THR A 61 -1.18 5.67 7.39
N ILE A 62 -1.59 4.53 6.85
CA ILE A 62 -1.22 4.08 5.52
C ILE A 62 -2.50 3.74 4.78
N THR A 63 -2.65 4.28 3.57
CA THR A 63 -3.81 3.99 2.74
C THR A 63 -3.48 2.80 1.85
N GLU A 64 -4.37 1.81 1.81
CA GLU A 64 -4.20 0.60 1.03
C GLU A 64 -5.38 0.39 0.08
N ALA A 65 -5.11 -0.18 -1.08
CA ALA A 65 -6.12 -0.51 -2.06
C ALA A 65 -6.76 -1.86 -1.76
N VAL A 66 -8.07 -1.93 -1.94
CA VAL A 66 -8.83 -3.17 -1.83
C VAL A 66 -9.58 -3.36 -3.13
N CYS A 67 -9.30 -4.44 -3.85
CA CYS A 67 -9.97 -4.71 -5.11
C CYS A 67 -11.47 -4.85 -4.90
N SER A 68 -12.24 -4.11 -5.69
CA SER A 68 -13.69 -4.08 -5.54
C SER A 68 -14.37 -5.36 -5.99
N PHE A 69 -13.78 -6.05 -6.96
CA PHE A 69 -14.35 -7.26 -7.54
C PHE A 69 -13.29 -8.33 -7.72
N THR A 70 -13.72 -9.58 -7.72
CA THR A 70 -12.83 -10.70 -8.02
C THR A 70 -12.44 -10.73 -9.48
N TYR A 71 -13.37 -10.38 -10.35
CA TYR A 71 -13.14 -10.36 -11.81
C TYR A 71 -13.08 -8.93 -12.29
N CYS A 72 -12.49 -8.74 -13.48
CA CYS A 72 -12.42 -7.42 -14.08
C CYS A 72 -13.76 -7.02 -14.68
N ILE A 73 -13.98 -5.72 -14.75
CA ILE A 73 -15.19 -5.16 -15.34
C ILE A 73 -15.10 -5.28 -16.86
N ASN A 74 -16.18 -5.73 -17.49
CA ASN A 74 -16.26 -5.77 -18.94
C ASN A 74 -16.46 -4.34 -19.44
N PRO A 75 -15.54 -3.81 -20.27
CA PRO A 75 -15.63 -2.41 -20.71
C PRO A 75 -16.79 -2.14 -21.67
N LYS A 76 -17.42 -3.18 -22.19
CA LYS A 76 -18.51 -3.04 -23.15
C LYS A 76 -19.89 -2.89 -22.50
N THR A 77 -19.94 -2.92 -21.17
CA THR A 77 -21.22 -2.82 -20.46
C THR A 77 -21.60 -1.37 -20.22
N ASN A 78 -22.91 -1.15 -20.06
CA ASN A 78 -23.42 0.17 -19.68
C ASN A 78 -22.95 0.54 -18.27
N PRO A 79 -22.69 1.84 -18.01
CA PRO A 79 -22.30 2.27 -16.67
C PRO A 79 -23.30 1.88 -15.58
N ASP A 80 -24.57 1.72 -15.94
CA ASP A 80 -25.62 1.38 -14.98
C ASP A 80 -25.73 -0.12 -14.72
N GLN A 81 -25.07 -0.95 -15.52
CA GLN A 81 -25.11 -2.40 -15.38
C GLN A 81 -23.71 -2.95 -15.54
N ILE A 82 -23.00 -3.07 -14.44
CA ILE A 82 -21.65 -3.58 -14.45
C ILE A 82 -21.69 -5.09 -14.65
N GLU A 83 -21.05 -5.57 -15.72
CA GLU A 83 -20.82 -6.98 -15.93
C GLU A 83 -19.35 -7.29 -15.76
N LEU A 84 -19.06 -8.43 -15.16
CA LEU A 84 -17.69 -8.87 -14.91
C LEU A 84 -17.29 -9.91 -15.96
N ASP A 85 -16.02 -9.86 -16.36
CA ASP A 85 -15.45 -10.82 -17.29
C ASP A 85 -14.71 -11.90 -16.49
N GLU A 86 -15.28 -13.09 -16.40
CA GLU A 86 -14.73 -14.18 -15.61
C GLU A 86 -13.41 -14.75 -16.16
N LYS A 87 -13.02 -14.33 -17.36
CA LYS A 87 -11.72 -14.73 -17.94
C LYS A 87 -10.58 -13.90 -17.39
N LEU A 88 -10.88 -12.80 -16.74
CA LEU A 88 -9.91 -11.83 -16.24
C LEU A 88 -10.14 -11.62 -14.75
N ILE A 89 -9.06 -11.72 -13.97
CA ILE A 89 -9.17 -11.51 -12.52
C ILE A 89 -8.50 -10.21 -12.12
N SER A 90 -9.07 -9.59 -11.10
CA SER A 90 -8.55 -8.39 -10.48
C SER A 90 -7.68 -8.79 -9.30
N VAL A 91 -6.40 -8.44 -9.35
CA VAL A 91 -5.46 -8.81 -8.29
C VAL A 91 -4.75 -7.57 -7.76
N PRO A 92 -4.44 -7.55 -6.47
CA PRO A 92 -3.75 -6.39 -5.90
C PRO A 92 -2.29 -6.35 -6.31
N ILE A 93 -1.78 -5.13 -6.47
CA ILE A 93 -0.36 -4.86 -6.67
C ILE A 93 0.20 -4.50 -5.30
N HIS A 94 1.23 -5.19 -4.86
CA HIS A 94 1.86 -4.95 -3.58
C HIS A 94 3.16 -4.18 -3.74
N GLN A 95 3.45 -3.37 -2.74
CA GLN A 95 4.66 -2.58 -2.66
C GLN A 95 5.20 -2.68 -1.24
N THR A 96 6.52 -2.81 -1.13
CA THR A 96 7.17 -2.87 0.18
C THR A 96 7.53 -1.46 0.62
N VAL A 97 7.12 -1.11 1.82
CA VAL A 97 7.42 0.19 2.41
C VAL A 97 8.08 0.03 3.77
N LEU A 98 8.91 1.01 4.12
CA LEU A 98 9.56 1.05 5.42
C LEU A 98 8.64 1.70 6.43
N VAL A 99 8.52 1.09 7.60
CA VAL A 99 7.81 1.66 8.73
C VAL A 99 8.68 1.58 9.97
N LEU A 100 8.39 2.46 10.92
CA LEU A 100 9.05 2.45 12.21
C LEU A 100 8.01 2.12 13.28
N ASN A 101 8.32 1.12 14.09
CA ASN A 101 7.42 0.67 15.15
C ASN A 101 8.02 1.03 16.50
N LEU A 102 7.22 1.64 17.36
CA LEU A 102 7.67 1.97 18.71
C LEU A 102 7.74 0.71 19.56
N VAL A 103 8.90 0.46 20.13
CA VAL A 103 9.11 -0.68 21.03
C VAL A 103 9.01 -0.17 22.47
N LYS A 104 7.97 -0.58 23.16
CA LYS A 104 7.80 -0.30 24.57
C LYS A 104 8.24 -1.53 25.35
N PRO A 105 8.90 -1.41 26.50
CA PRO A 105 9.19 -0.21 27.27
C PRO A 105 10.49 0.50 26.89
N LEU A 106 11.22 0.04 25.87
CA LEU A 106 12.50 0.62 25.48
C LEU A 106 12.39 2.05 24.94
N ASN A 107 11.19 2.43 24.54
CA ASN A 107 10.86 3.76 24.02
C ASN A 107 11.76 4.16 22.84
N CYS A 108 11.97 3.23 21.92
CA CYS A 108 12.72 3.45 20.69
C CYS A 108 11.96 2.86 19.51
N TYR A 109 12.30 3.31 18.30
CA TYR A 109 11.67 2.82 17.07
C TYR A 109 12.50 1.72 16.43
N GLN A 110 11.85 0.66 16.05
CA GLN A 110 12.45 -0.42 15.28
C GLN A 110 11.90 -0.39 13.87
N ALA A 111 12.80 -0.43 12.88
CA ALA A 111 12.42 -0.43 11.48
C ALA A 111 11.94 -1.81 11.05
N SER A 112 10.93 -1.82 10.22
CA SER A 112 10.51 -3.05 9.53
C SER A 112 9.95 -2.69 8.16
N PHE A 113 9.86 -3.70 7.30
CA PHE A 113 9.26 -3.53 5.99
C PHE A 113 7.95 -4.28 5.96
N ILE A 114 6.91 -3.61 5.47
CA ILE A 114 5.61 -4.24 5.31
C ILE A 114 5.19 -4.14 3.85
N SER A 115 4.36 -5.08 3.43
CA SER A 115 3.79 -5.10 2.09
C SER A 115 2.40 -4.49 2.15
N ILE A 116 2.16 -3.49 1.30
CA ILE A 116 0.85 -2.85 1.20
C ILE A 116 0.34 -2.96 -0.22
N SER A 117 -0.97 -2.96 -0.38
CA SER A 117 -1.60 -2.93 -1.69
C SER A 117 -1.73 -1.49 -2.16
N VAL A 118 -1.22 -1.18 -3.35
CA VAL A 118 -1.23 0.18 -3.89
C VAL A 118 -2.21 0.36 -5.05
N GLY A 119 -2.85 -0.70 -5.47
CA GLY A 119 -3.82 -0.68 -6.55
C GLY A 119 -4.15 -2.09 -6.99
N CYS A 120 -4.94 -2.21 -8.02
CA CYS A 120 -5.31 -3.51 -8.57
C CYS A 120 -5.03 -3.54 -10.07
N ILE A 121 -4.71 -4.73 -10.57
CA ILE A 121 -4.41 -4.94 -11.97
C ILE A 121 -5.26 -6.10 -12.49
N CYS A 122 -5.61 -6.02 -13.76
CA CYS A 122 -6.39 -7.03 -14.44
C CYS A 122 -5.46 -8.01 -15.11
N VAL A 123 -5.57 -9.28 -14.78
CA VAL A 123 -4.70 -10.33 -15.32
C VAL A 123 -5.52 -11.51 -15.83
N LYS A 124 -4.92 -12.29 -16.70
CA LYS A 124 -5.55 -13.49 -17.23
C LYS A 124 -5.72 -14.52 -16.11
N ARG A 125 -6.89 -15.16 -16.10
CA ARG A 125 -7.15 -16.22 -15.15
C ARG A 125 -6.25 -17.41 -15.45
N ARG A 126 -5.68 -18.01 -14.38
CA ARG A 126 -4.91 -19.22 -14.55
C ARG A 126 -5.83 -20.36 -14.94
N ILE A 127 -5.43 -21.09 -15.98
CA ILE A 127 -6.11 -22.34 -16.36
C ILE A 127 -5.37 -23.46 -15.66
N SER A 128 -6.04 -24.14 -14.76
CA SER A 128 -5.48 -25.29 -14.07
C SER A 128 -5.75 -26.55 -14.89
#